data_534a191258d69a03a21cb5cc2e96016c
#
_entry.id   534a191258d69a03a21cb5cc2e96016c
#
_cell.length_a   1.000
_cell.length_b   1.000
_cell.length_c   1.000
_cell.angle_alpha   90.00
_cell.angle_beta   90.00
_cell.angle_gamma   90.00
#
_symmetry.space_group_name_H-M   'P 1'
#
loop_
_entity.id
_entity.type
_entity.pdbx_description
1 polymer ?
#
loop_
_entity_poly.entity_id
_entity_poly.type
_entity_poly.pdbx_seq_one_letter_code
_entity_poly.pdbx_strand_id
1 'polypeptide(L)'
;MLELASENGVQTFPVSFRGVLSDLSAQIDNPRLKGMVRMFNVLGVSFSLGILKCPMVLIHNAIESIFSRKKSIAEINKQASTFAYNYATAKFTDIDYSLETKQVESNTMLVQGHYGTSLGKMVAGCRFQSYYPITPASDESEFLERNEILEINEDRPGSTLVVQTEDEISAIGMSIGASLTGTRSATCTSGPGFSLMAECLGWVGINEVPLVITLYQRSGPSTGLPTRHGQDDLLFAINAGHGEFPRIVYASGDVEESFYDTINCFNYADVFQVPVIHMMDKFIASTVTTCKKFYSNKIKINRGKLLENIESPDYRRFAHTDDGVSPRSKLGLENGIFWNTGDESDTQGHISEDPVNRVQMMDKRLQRFTQILENIPKDEQVLSHYTGEFCVVSWGSTKGPVIDAIEMLKNEGINIGFIQIKLLHPFPKEVLEPLLKDCKILIDIESNQTAQLSSLIKQNLLREPDYYVLKYTGRAMTCDEIYDSLKKIVNHKAEKREVLTYGA
;
A
#
# COMPACT_ATOMS: atom_id res chain seq x y z
N MET A 1 11.62 32.57 8.82
CA MET A 1 10.39 31.78 8.54
C MET A 1 9.13 32.64 8.64
N LEU A 2 8.88 33.41 9.72
CA LEU A 2 7.72 34.30 9.82
C LEU A 2 7.77 35.47 8.79
N GLU A 3 8.95 36.02 8.56
CA GLU A 3 9.16 37.08 7.53
C GLU A 3 8.84 36.54 6.12
N LEU A 4 9.38 35.36 5.79
CA LEU A 4 9.12 34.71 4.50
C LEU A 4 7.63 34.36 4.31
N ALA A 5 6.95 33.95 5.36
CA ALA A 5 5.51 33.69 5.32
C ALA A 5 4.72 34.98 5.04
N SER A 6 5.10 36.07 5.73
CA SER A 6 4.47 37.40 5.52
C SER A 6 4.71 37.94 4.12
N GLU A 7 5.93 37.80 3.58
CA GLU A 7 6.28 38.20 2.22
C GLU A 7 5.46 37.45 1.15
N ASN A 8 5.05 36.23 1.43
CA ASN A 8 4.21 35.40 0.56
C ASN A 8 2.71 35.51 0.87
N GLY A 9 2.27 36.48 1.66
CA GLY A 9 0.87 36.69 2.00
C GLY A 9 0.26 35.61 2.93
N VAL A 10 1.10 34.79 3.58
CA VAL A 10 0.65 33.75 4.50
C VAL A 10 0.30 34.36 5.84
N GLN A 11 -0.94 34.23 6.29
CA GLN A 11 -1.37 34.66 7.60
C GLN A 11 -0.79 33.76 8.68
N THR A 12 -0.07 34.36 9.65
CA THR A 12 0.57 33.62 10.74
C THR A 12 -0.10 33.90 12.08
N PHE A 13 -0.19 32.87 12.92
CA PHE A 13 -0.82 32.91 14.25
C PHE A 13 0.19 32.53 15.35
N PRO A 14 1.14 33.41 15.71
CA PRO A 14 2.18 33.09 16.67
C PRO A 14 1.60 32.97 18.09
N VAL A 15 1.87 31.83 18.73
CA VAL A 15 1.42 31.51 20.08
C VAL A 15 2.57 30.95 20.92
N SER A 16 2.76 31.50 22.12
CA SER A 16 3.67 30.93 23.11
C SER A 16 2.97 29.84 23.91
N PHE A 17 3.12 28.58 23.55
CA PHE A 17 2.53 27.47 24.34
C PHE A 17 3.04 27.41 25.76
N ARG A 18 4.26 27.89 26.05
CA ARG A 18 4.75 28.02 27.44
C ARG A 18 3.99 29.09 28.21
N GLY A 19 3.68 30.23 27.57
CA GLY A 19 2.82 31.25 28.14
C GLY A 19 1.43 30.72 28.43
N VAL A 20 0.80 30.09 27.48
CA VAL A 20 -0.54 29.45 27.60
C VAL A 20 -0.56 28.44 28.75
N LEU A 21 0.46 27.60 28.91
CA LEU A 21 0.56 26.67 30.04
C LEU A 21 0.75 27.37 31.39
N SER A 22 1.50 28.46 31.42
CA SER A 22 1.68 29.26 32.63
C SER A 22 0.35 29.87 33.08
N ASP A 23 -0.42 30.44 32.16
CA ASP A 23 -1.71 31.05 32.44
C ASP A 23 -2.74 30.02 32.88
N LEU A 24 -2.81 28.87 32.19
CA LEU A 24 -3.64 27.74 32.57
C LEU A 24 -3.26 27.23 33.99
N SER A 25 -1.95 27.08 34.24
CA SER A 25 -1.43 26.66 35.57
C SER A 25 -1.88 27.56 36.69
N ALA A 26 -1.91 28.85 36.43
CA ALA A 26 -2.39 29.85 37.42
C ALA A 26 -3.91 29.75 37.59
N GLN A 27 -4.67 29.56 36.50
CA GLN A 27 -6.13 29.51 36.56
C GLN A 27 -6.67 28.29 37.30
N ILE A 28 -6.01 27.12 37.17
CA ILE A 28 -6.48 25.88 37.83
C ILE A 28 -5.67 25.49 39.05
N ASP A 29 -4.82 26.40 39.55
CA ASP A 29 -3.93 26.21 40.70
C ASP A 29 -3.12 24.91 40.65
N ASN A 30 -2.52 24.62 39.50
CA ASN A 30 -1.70 23.42 39.28
C ASN A 30 -0.30 23.78 38.76
N PRO A 31 0.68 24.08 39.64
CA PRO A 31 2.03 24.50 39.26
C PRO A 31 2.80 23.50 38.38
N ARG A 32 2.42 22.21 38.43
CA ARG A 32 3.10 21.15 37.66
C ARG A 32 2.89 21.32 36.13
N LEU A 33 1.82 22.01 35.73
CA LEU A 33 1.52 22.22 34.29
C LEU A 33 2.54 23.10 33.60
N LYS A 34 3.17 24.05 34.28
CA LYS A 34 4.16 24.98 33.68
C LYS A 34 5.28 24.26 32.90
N GLY A 35 5.67 23.06 33.34
CA GLY A 35 6.75 22.26 32.75
C GLY A 35 6.27 21.12 31.81
N MET A 36 4.97 20.94 31.61
CA MET A 36 4.43 19.79 30.87
C MET A 36 4.46 20.00 29.35
N VAL A 37 5.66 19.97 28.76
CA VAL A 37 5.87 20.09 27.30
C VAL A 37 5.03 19.08 26.51
N ARG A 38 4.72 17.91 27.07
CA ARG A 38 3.85 16.89 26.42
C ARG A 38 2.45 17.40 26.10
N MET A 39 2.00 18.48 26.74
CA MET A 39 0.70 19.09 26.46
C MET A 39 0.71 20.00 25.21
N PHE A 40 1.87 20.34 24.65
CA PHE A 40 1.95 21.21 23.48
C PHE A 40 1.18 20.67 22.28
N ASN A 41 1.11 19.34 22.13
CA ASN A 41 0.34 18.73 21.03
C ASN A 41 -1.16 19.01 21.21
N VAL A 42 -1.70 18.82 22.42
CA VAL A 42 -3.12 19.09 22.71
C VAL A 42 -3.42 20.59 22.57
N LEU A 43 -2.55 21.45 23.09
CA LEU A 43 -2.69 22.90 22.95
C LEU A 43 -2.69 23.32 21.48
N GLY A 44 -1.72 22.83 20.68
CA GLY A 44 -1.61 23.16 19.26
C GLY A 44 -2.84 22.74 18.46
N VAL A 45 -3.29 21.50 18.64
CA VAL A 45 -4.50 20.99 17.96
C VAL A 45 -5.73 21.80 18.38
N SER A 46 -5.92 22.02 19.70
CA SER A 46 -7.09 22.73 20.21
C SER A 46 -7.10 24.21 19.81
N PHE A 47 -5.92 24.81 19.75
CA PHE A 47 -5.75 26.18 19.24
C PHE A 47 -6.15 26.27 17.75
N SER A 48 -5.63 25.39 16.92
CA SER A 48 -5.97 25.36 15.48
C SER A 48 -7.46 25.12 15.27
N LEU A 49 -8.04 24.14 16.01
CA LEU A 49 -9.46 23.85 15.93
C LEU A 49 -10.34 25.00 16.48
N GLY A 50 -9.82 25.78 17.42
CA GLY A 50 -10.46 27.01 17.89
C GLY A 50 -10.52 28.10 16.83
N ILE A 51 -9.41 28.32 16.10
CA ILE A 51 -9.38 29.22 14.94
C ILE A 51 -10.41 28.81 13.90
N LEU A 52 -10.51 27.50 13.64
CA LEU A 52 -11.43 26.91 12.65
C LEU A 52 -12.88 26.76 13.17
N LYS A 53 -13.18 27.26 14.37
CA LYS A 53 -14.50 27.22 15.02
C LYS A 53 -15.09 25.79 15.11
N CYS A 54 -14.23 24.76 15.25
CA CYS A 54 -14.68 23.38 15.39
C CYS A 54 -15.46 23.20 16.71
N PRO A 55 -16.59 22.47 16.76
CA PRO A 55 -17.33 22.25 18.00
C PRO A 55 -16.49 21.59 19.09
N MET A 56 -16.38 22.24 20.27
CA MET A 56 -15.58 21.78 21.42
C MET A 56 -15.93 20.35 21.85
N VAL A 57 -17.20 19.95 21.71
CA VAL A 57 -17.65 18.59 22.09
C VAL A 57 -16.89 17.52 21.32
N LEU A 58 -16.54 17.74 20.04
CA LEU A 58 -15.79 16.78 19.22
C LEU A 58 -14.36 16.63 19.74
N ILE A 59 -13.74 17.74 20.16
CA ILE A 59 -12.37 17.74 20.73
C ILE A 59 -12.36 16.96 22.06
N HIS A 60 -13.35 17.22 22.92
CA HIS A 60 -13.47 16.52 24.21
C HIS A 60 -13.73 15.02 24.02
N ASN A 61 -14.60 14.62 23.10
CA ASN A 61 -14.87 13.22 22.79
C ASN A 61 -13.61 12.50 22.28
N ALA A 62 -12.82 13.16 21.42
CA ALA A 62 -11.55 12.62 20.95
C ALA A 62 -10.54 12.43 22.10
N ILE A 63 -10.42 13.41 23.01
CA ILE A 63 -9.57 13.30 24.21
C ILE A 63 -10.03 12.14 25.10
N GLU A 64 -11.32 12.01 25.35
CA GLU A 64 -11.88 10.89 26.14
C GLU A 64 -11.58 9.52 25.52
N SER A 65 -11.74 9.41 24.22
CA SER A 65 -11.43 8.18 23.49
C SER A 65 -9.96 7.80 23.63
N ILE A 66 -9.05 8.75 23.35
CA ILE A 66 -7.59 8.53 23.40
C ILE A 66 -7.11 8.16 24.81
N PHE A 67 -7.63 8.84 25.82
CA PHE A 67 -7.23 8.64 27.23
C PHE A 67 -8.24 7.82 28.06
N SER A 68 -9.08 7.00 27.41
CA SER A 68 -10.16 6.22 28.04
C SER A 68 -9.72 5.41 29.26
N ARG A 69 -8.50 4.87 29.26
CA ARG A 69 -7.90 4.11 30.37
C ARG A 69 -7.26 4.98 31.47
N LYS A 70 -7.18 6.33 31.29
CA LYS A 70 -6.47 7.26 32.18
C LYS A 70 -7.30 8.52 32.41
N LYS A 71 -8.43 8.39 33.12
CA LYS A 71 -9.42 9.45 33.32
C LYS A 71 -8.85 10.78 33.83
N SER A 72 -7.89 10.74 34.79
CA SER A 72 -7.26 11.98 35.30
C SER A 72 -6.42 12.70 34.23
N ILE A 73 -5.80 11.97 33.28
CA ILE A 73 -5.07 12.55 32.16
C ILE A 73 -6.06 13.14 31.17
N ALA A 74 -7.17 12.45 30.89
CA ALA A 74 -8.22 12.96 30.02
C ALA A 74 -8.76 14.30 30.52
N GLU A 75 -9.04 14.42 31.80
CA GLU A 75 -9.59 15.64 32.42
C GLU A 75 -8.64 16.85 32.31
N ILE A 76 -7.35 16.65 32.62
CA ILE A 76 -6.34 17.70 32.46
C ILE A 76 -6.20 18.14 31.00
N ASN A 77 -6.23 17.19 30.07
CA ASN A 77 -6.17 17.51 28.63
C ASN A 77 -7.41 18.24 28.14
N LYS A 78 -8.62 17.94 28.65
CA LYS A 78 -9.82 18.69 28.35
C LYS A 78 -9.75 20.14 28.83
N GLN A 79 -9.26 20.35 30.06
CA GLN A 79 -9.07 21.69 30.62
C GLN A 79 -8.09 22.50 29.77
N ALA A 80 -6.95 21.90 29.41
CA ALA A 80 -5.96 22.53 28.55
C ALA A 80 -6.51 22.82 27.14
N SER A 81 -7.28 21.89 26.59
CA SER A 81 -7.95 22.02 25.29
C SER A 81 -8.93 23.19 25.29
N THR A 82 -9.80 23.25 26.30
CA THR A 82 -10.78 24.34 26.49
C THR A 82 -10.08 25.69 26.59
N PHE A 83 -9.00 25.76 27.39
CA PHE A 83 -8.25 27.00 27.58
C PHE A 83 -7.62 27.47 26.26
N ALA A 84 -6.94 26.59 25.53
CA ALA A 84 -6.29 26.92 24.24
C ALA A 84 -7.31 27.33 23.17
N TYR A 85 -8.42 26.62 23.09
CA TYR A 85 -9.54 26.93 22.19
C TYR A 85 -10.10 28.35 22.47
N ASN A 86 -10.45 28.63 23.72
CA ASN A 86 -11.00 29.93 24.11
C ASN A 86 -9.98 31.07 23.90
N TYR A 87 -8.70 30.80 24.16
CA TYR A 87 -7.64 31.76 23.85
C TYR A 87 -7.57 32.07 22.35
N ALA A 88 -7.66 31.05 21.48
CA ALA A 88 -7.65 31.21 20.03
C ALA A 88 -8.86 32.03 19.53
N THR A 89 -10.07 31.66 19.96
CA THR A 89 -11.31 32.34 19.55
C THR A 89 -11.40 33.78 20.06
N ALA A 90 -10.83 34.09 21.22
CA ALA A 90 -10.80 35.45 21.77
C ALA A 90 -9.74 36.33 21.09
N LYS A 91 -8.60 35.74 20.69
CA LYS A 91 -7.47 36.50 20.12
C LYS A 91 -7.53 36.69 18.61
N PHE A 92 -8.13 35.76 17.88
CA PHE A 92 -8.17 35.75 16.42
C PHE A 92 -9.60 35.81 15.92
N THR A 93 -10.21 36.99 16.05
CA THR A 93 -11.62 37.25 15.71
C THR A 93 -11.85 37.49 14.22
N ASP A 94 -10.82 37.94 13.49
CA ASP A 94 -10.93 38.42 12.11
C ASP A 94 -10.81 37.29 11.05
N ILE A 95 -11.00 36.04 11.49
CA ILE A 95 -10.92 34.89 10.61
C ILE A 95 -12.37 34.48 10.24
N ASP A 96 -12.71 34.68 8.99
CA ASP A 96 -14.01 34.27 8.44
C ASP A 96 -13.94 32.87 7.79
N TYR A 97 -13.35 31.92 8.51
CA TYR A 97 -13.25 30.54 8.08
C TYR A 97 -13.73 29.60 9.20
N SER A 98 -14.59 28.67 8.88
CA SER A 98 -15.08 27.67 9.84
C SER A 98 -15.15 26.31 9.20
N LEU A 99 -14.84 25.26 9.99
CA LEU A 99 -15.09 23.89 9.59
C LEU A 99 -16.58 23.58 9.74
N GLU A 100 -17.21 23.26 8.63
CA GLU A 100 -18.56 22.72 8.62
C GLU A 100 -18.56 21.28 9.15
N THR A 101 -19.39 21.02 10.16
CA THR A 101 -19.62 19.64 10.60
C THR A 101 -20.60 18.97 9.68
N LYS A 102 -20.15 17.92 8.96
CA LYS A 102 -21.03 17.05 8.17
C LYS A 102 -21.44 15.83 8.98
N GLN A 103 -22.66 15.38 8.82
CA GLN A 103 -23.06 14.08 9.34
C GLN A 103 -22.28 12.99 8.60
N VAL A 104 -21.59 12.14 9.37
CA VAL A 104 -20.87 11.00 8.81
C VAL A 104 -21.88 9.90 8.49
N GLU A 105 -21.84 9.38 7.26
CA GLU A 105 -22.62 8.20 6.89
C GLU A 105 -22.25 7.02 7.81
N SER A 106 -23.26 6.27 8.26
CA SER A 106 -23.07 5.17 9.23
C SER A 106 -22.15 4.04 8.74
N ASN A 107 -21.93 3.97 7.41
CA ASN A 107 -21.06 3.01 6.74
C ASN A 107 -19.64 3.53 6.48
N THR A 108 -19.26 4.67 7.03
CA THR A 108 -17.93 5.27 6.90
C THR A 108 -17.04 4.90 8.11
N MET A 109 -15.76 4.75 7.87
CA MET A 109 -14.73 4.59 8.90
C MET A 109 -13.54 5.48 8.60
N LEU A 110 -12.79 5.84 9.66
CA LEU A 110 -11.49 6.48 9.55
C LEU A 110 -10.41 5.40 9.68
N VAL A 111 -9.52 5.31 8.71
CA VAL A 111 -8.52 4.24 8.64
C VAL A 111 -7.20 4.75 8.07
N GLN A 112 -6.10 4.18 8.53
CA GLN A 112 -4.76 4.39 7.98
C GLN A 112 -4.43 3.29 6.97
N GLY A 113 -3.61 3.58 5.97
CA GLY A 113 -3.29 2.64 4.90
C GLY A 113 -2.69 1.32 5.37
N HIS A 114 -1.76 1.35 6.35
CA HIS A 114 -1.25 0.11 6.97
C HIS A 114 -2.36 -0.76 7.57
N TYR A 115 -3.37 -0.14 8.17
CA TYR A 115 -4.49 -0.89 8.75
C TYR A 115 -5.35 -1.53 7.66
N GLY A 116 -5.51 -0.86 6.51
CA GLY A 116 -6.16 -1.47 5.36
C GLY A 116 -5.49 -2.77 4.95
N THR A 117 -4.18 -2.74 4.73
CA THR A 117 -3.36 -3.92 4.39
C THR A 117 -3.40 -4.99 5.49
N SER A 118 -3.21 -4.60 6.76
CA SER A 118 -3.22 -5.54 7.89
C SER A 118 -4.57 -6.25 8.05
N LEU A 119 -5.68 -5.49 7.99
CA LEU A 119 -7.04 -6.04 8.03
C LEU A 119 -7.29 -6.96 6.82
N GLY A 120 -6.80 -6.56 5.64
CA GLY A 120 -6.81 -7.42 4.45
C GLY A 120 -6.12 -8.76 4.68
N LYS A 121 -4.93 -8.77 5.31
CA LYS A 121 -4.19 -9.99 5.68
C LYS A 121 -4.98 -10.86 6.66
N MET A 122 -5.54 -10.25 7.71
CA MET A 122 -6.35 -10.98 8.70
C MET A 122 -7.54 -11.67 8.06
N VAL A 123 -8.30 -10.94 7.21
CA VAL A 123 -9.47 -11.46 6.49
C VAL A 123 -9.07 -12.46 5.41
N ALA A 124 -7.96 -12.26 4.71
CA ALA A 124 -7.40 -13.23 3.77
C ALA A 124 -7.03 -14.56 4.43
N GLY A 125 -6.96 -14.63 5.74
CA GLY A 125 -6.54 -15.83 6.44
C GLY A 125 -5.04 -16.00 6.55
N CYS A 126 -4.27 -14.91 6.48
CA CYS A 126 -2.86 -14.91 6.86
C CYS A 126 -2.74 -15.29 8.34
N ARG A 127 -1.96 -16.31 8.65
CA ARG A 127 -1.78 -16.82 10.02
C ARG A 127 -0.33 -16.80 10.45
N PHE A 128 0.57 -16.37 9.58
CA PHE A 128 1.98 -16.19 9.88
C PHE A 128 2.52 -14.96 9.17
N GLN A 129 3.13 -14.06 9.91
CA GLN A 129 3.85 -12.88 9.41
C GLN A 129 5.23 -12.82 10.05
N SER A 130 6.28 -12.74 9.26
CA SER A 130 7.62 -12.43 9.75
C SER A 130 8.12 -11.14 9.12
N TYR A 131 8.85 -10.35 9.89
CA TYR A 131 9.35 -9.07 9.41
C TYR A 131 10.62 -8.63 10.13
N TYR A 132 11.42 -7.81 9.48
CA TYR A 132 12.46 -7.01 10.10
C TYR A 132 12.03 -5.54 10.09
N PRO A 133 12.16 -4.79 11.19
CA PRO A 133 11.65 -3.42 11.28
C PRO A 133 12.33 -2.48 10.30
N ILE A 134 11.55 -1.89 9.39
CA ILE A 134 11.99 -0.87 8.46
C ILE A 134 10.84 0.10 8.15
N THR A 135 11.15 1.40 8.10
CA THR A 135 10.17 2.43 7.69
C THR A 135 9.95 2.36 6.18
N PRO A 136 8.69 2.37 5.67
CA PRO A 136 7.42 2.51 6.40
C PRO A 136 6.69 1.18 6.67
N ALA A 137 7.32 0.02 6.56
CA ALA A 137 6.66 -1.28 6.61
C ALA A 137 6.29 -1.77 8.02
N SER A 138 7.01 -1.33 9.06
CA SER A 138 6.85 -1.86 10.43
C SER A 138 5.44 -1.73 10.99
N ASP A 139 4.76 -0.62 10.70
CA ASP A 139 3.43 -0.30 11.27
C ASP A 139 2.37 -1.37 10.91
N GLU A 140 2.53 -2.04 9.76
CA GLU A 140 1.69 -3.16 9.35
C GLU A 140 1.83 -4.34 10.31
N SER A 141 3.05 -4.78 10.56
CA SER A 141 3.34 -5.90 11.46
C SER A 141 3.01 -5.58 12.91
N GLU A 142 3.30 -4.37 13.38
CA GLU A 142 2.92 -3.92 14.71
C GLU A 142 1.40 -3.90 14.92
N PHE A 143 0.62 -3.58 13.89
CA PHE A 143 -0.84 -3.69 13.97
C PHE A 143 -1.28 -5.14 14.11
N LEU A 144 -0.70 -6.06 13.34
CA LEU A 144 -0.99 -7.49 13.43
C LEU A 144 -0.60 -8.05 14.81
N GLU A 145 0.56 -7.69 15.37
CA GLU A 145 0.99 -8.08 16.73
C GLU A 145 -0.02 -7.66 17.79
N ARG A 146 -0.53 -6.43 17.71
CA ARG A 146 -1.53 -5.94 18.67
C ARG A 146 -2.88 -6.65 18.55
N ASN A 147 -3.13 -7.34 17.45
CA ASN A 147 -4.37 -8.02 17.12
C ASN A 147 -4.14 -9.50 16.77
N GLU A 148 -3.15 -10.14 17.37
CA GLU A 148 -2.81 -11.54 17.09
C GLU A 148 -3.96 -12.51 17.37
N ILE A 149 -4.78 -12.23 18.39
CA ILE A 149 -5.92 -13.07 18.73
C ILE A 149 -7.13 -12.59 17.95
N LEU A 150 -7.69 -13.48 17.14
CA LEU A 150 -8.85 -13.24 16.29
C LEU A 150 -10.04 -14.04 16.78
N GLU A 151 -11.17 -13.39 17.00
CA GLU A 151 -12.45 -14.07 17.20
C GLU A 151 -12.99 -14.51 15.84
N ILE A 152 -12.68 -15.75 15.43
CA ILE A 152 -13.15 -16.30 14.15
C ILE A 152 -14.59 -16.83 14.29
N ASN A 153 -14.89 -17.48 15.43
CA ASN A 153 -16.23 -17.87 15.88
C ASN A 153 -16.22 -18.04 17.41
N GLU A 154 -17.42 -18.19 18.00
CA GLU A 154 -17.60 -18.30 19.47
C GLU A 154 -16.78 -19.41 20.13
N ASP A 155 -16.47 -20.50 19.40
CA ASP A 155 -15.82 -21.70 19.94
C ASP A 155 -14.32 -21.82 19.63
N ARG A 156 -13.78 -21.03 18.69
CA ARG A 156 -12.39 -21.14 18.24
C ARG A 156 -11.76 -19.79 17.97
N PRO A 157 -10.96 -19.26 18.91
CA PRO A 157 -10.11 -18.13 18.61
C PRO A 157 -9.08 -18.55 17.55
N GLY A 158 -8.93 -17.76 16.50
CA GLY A 158 -7.82 -17.85 15.58
C GLY A 158 -6.68 -16.97 16.04
N SER A 159 -5.51 -17.16 15.45
CA SER A 159 -4.38 -16.28 15.70
C SER A 159 -3.59 -16.02 14.42
N THR A 160 -2.96 -14.87 14.35
CA THR A 160 -1.89 -14.60 13.40
C THR A 160 -0.61 -14.53 14.21
N LEU A 161 0.30 -15.48 14.02
CA LEU A 161 1.62 -15.40 14.65
C LEU A 161 2.47 -14.39 13.92
N VAL A 162 2.95 -13.37 14.64
CA VAL A 162 3.83 -12.34 14.11
C VAL A 162 5.21 -12.48 14.73
N VAL A 163 6.25 -12.51 13.91
CA VAL A 163 7.63 -12.74 14.36
C VAL A 163 8.54 -11.64 13.83
N GLN A 164 9.12 -10.87 14.73
CA GLN A 164 10.21 -9.98 14.39
C GLN A 164 11.51 -10.80 14.28
N THR A 165 12.21 -10.68 13.16
CA THR A 165 13.43 -11.41 12.87
C THR A 165 14.68 -10.55 13.03
N GLU A 166 15.87 -11.17 12.90
CA GLU A 166 17.16 -10.48 12.95
C GLU A 166 17.46 -9.68 11.68
N ASP A 167 16.95 -10.15 10.53
CA ASP A 167 17.11 -9.51 9.23
C ASP A 167 15.97 -9.91 8.26
N GLU A 168 15.97 -9.34 7.08
CA GLU A 168 14.96 -9.62 6.05
C GLU A 168 15.15 -10.99 5.39
N ILE A 169 16.38 -11.55 5.35
CA ILE A 169 16.64 -12.90 4.84
C ILE A 169 15.94 -13.92 5.74
N SER A 170 16.09 -13.77 7.04
CA SER A 170 15.37 -14.59 8.04
C SER A 170 13.87 -14.41 7.95
N ALA A 171 13.38 -13.17 7.72
CA ALA A 171 11.97 -12.88 7.59
C ALA A 171 11.34 -13.64 6.41
N ILE A 172 11.90 -13.51 5.21
CA ILE A 172 11.37 -14.23 4.05
C ILE A 172 11.51 -15.75 4.22
N GLY A 173 12.64 -16.23 4.77
CA GLY A 173 12.88 -17.65 5.01
C GLY A 173 11.84 -18.29 5.94
N MET A 174 11.49 -17.62 7.04
CA MET A 174 10.44 -18.07 7.96
C MET A 174 9.05 -18.06 7.30
N SER A 175 8.72 -17.04 6.51
CA SER A 175 7.46 -17.00 5.77
C SER A 175 7.35 -18.11 4.72
N ILE A 176 8.45 -18.45 4.03
CA ILE A 176 8.53 -19.58 3.11
C ILE A 176 8.24 -20.88 3.86
N GLY A 177 8.92 -21.13 4.98
CA GLY A 177 8.72 -22.30 5.82
C GLY A 177 7.26 -22.45 6.28
N ALA A 178 6.65 -21.36 6.73
CA ALA A 178 5.25 -21.35 7.11
C ALA A 178 4.31 -21.67 5.91
N SER A 179 4.60 -21.15 4.72
CA SER A 179 3.80 -21.45 3.52
C SER A 179 3.84 -22.93 3.13
N LEU A 180 4.98 -23.60 3.31
CA LEU A 180 5.12 -25.04 3.04
C LEU A 180 4.23 -25.89 3.95
N THR A 181 3.87 -25.42 5.15
CA THR A 181 2.90 -26.10 6.02
C THR A 181 1.45 -25.96 5.52
N GLY A 182 1.21 -25.27 4.42
CA GLY A 182 -0.13 -24.95 3.95
C GLY A 182 -0.73 -23.67 4.56
N THR A 183 0.00 -22.99 5.44
CA THR A 183 -0.42 -21.73 6.08
C THR A 183 -0.26 -20.56 5.12
N ARG A 184 -1.25 -19.67 5.01
CA ARG A 184 -1.05 -18.37 4.37
C ARG A 184 -0.08 -17.55 5.20
N SER A 185 1.04 -17.20 4.59
CA SER A 185 2.13 -16.46 5.22
C SER A 185 2.51 -15.23 4.41
N ALA A 186 3.08 -14.25 5.07
CA ALA A 186 3.54 -13.03 4.45
C ALA A 186 4.77 -12.45 5.15
N THR A 187 5.46 -11.58 4.44
CA THR A 187 6.43 -10.64 4.99
C THR A 187 6.17 -9.24 4.45
N CYS A 188 6.70 -8.23 5.12
CA CYS A 188 6.66 -6.86 4.62
C CYS A 188 8.03 -6.20 4.77
N THR A 189 8.37 -5.33 3.84
CA THR A 189 9.65 -4.62 3.83
C THR A 189 9.58 -3.36 2.97
N SER A 190 10.71 -2.68 2.82
CA SER A 190 10.93 -1.58 1.88
C SER A 190 12.06 -1.95 0.90
N GLY A 191 12.37 -1.10 -0.07
CA GLY A 191 13.38 -1.38 -1.10
C GLY A 191 14.69 -1.98 -0.61
N PRO A 192 15.36 -1.42 0.43
CA PRO A 192 16.60 -1.99 0.95
C PRO A 192 16.47 -3.43 1.46
N GLY A 193 15.40 -3.72 2.21
CA GLY A 193 15.17 -5.07 2.70
C GLY A 193 14.74 -6.04 1.61
N PHE A 194 13.97 -5.56 0.62
CA PHE A 194 13.62 -6.38 -0.55
C PHE A 194 14.86 -6.81 -1.35
N SER A 195 15.91 -5.99 -1.35
CA SER A 195 17.21 -6.37 -1.94
C SER A 195 17.83 -7.60 -1.27
N LEU A 196 17.68 -7.73 0.06
CA LEU A 196 18.15 -8.90 0.80
C LEU A 196 17.28 -10.14 0.58
N MET A 197 16.01 -9.95 0.23
CA MET A 197 15.07 -11.05 -0.06
C MET A 197 15.21 -11.62 -1.47
N ALA A 198 15.95 -10.97 -2.36
CA ALA A 198 15.97 -11.26 -3.80
C ALA A 198 16.42 -12.71 -4.12
N GLU A 199 17.37 -13.27 -3.39
CA GLU A 199 17.80 -14.66 -3.58
C GLU A 199 16.68 -15.64 -3.24
N CYS A 200 16.03 -15.44 -2.10
CA CYS A 200 14.93 -16.29 -1.66
C CYS A 200 13.72 -16.28 -2.61
N LEU A 201 13.51 -15.20 -3.38
CA LEU A 201 12.48 -15.16 -4.42
C LEU A 201 12.71 -16.22 -5.50
N GLY A 202 13.97 -16.44 -5.90
CA GLY A 202 14.35 -17.51 -6.84
C GLY A 202 13.97 -18.88 -6.29
N TRP A 203 14.26 -19.12 -5.00
CA TRP A 203 13.88 -20.35 -4.32
C TRP A 203 12.36 -20.55 -4.23
N VAL A 204 11.62 -19.49 -3.92
CA VAL A 204 10.14 -19.50 -3.93
C VAL A 204 9.62 -19.86 -5.31
N GLY A 205 10.20 -19.28 -6.36
CA GLY A 205 9.81 -19.49 -7.75
C GLY A 205 10.03 -20.93 -8.23
N ILE A 206 11.22 -21.49 -8.01
CA ILE A 206 11.55 -22.87 -8.43
C ILE A 206 10.72 -23.91 -7.68
N ASN A 207 10.43 -23.68 -6.39
CA ASN A 207 9.66 -24.58 -5.53
C ASN A 207 8.14 -24.31 -5.57
N GLU A 208 7.70 -23.34 -6.38
CA GLU A 208 6.28 -23.07 -6.59
C GLU A 208 5.54 -22.80 -5.27
N VAL A 209 6.13 -21.96 -4.41
CA VAL A 209 5.61 -21.67 -3.06
C VAL A 209 4.75 -20.41 -3.09
N PRO A 210 3.49 -20.46 -2.65
CA PRO A 210 2.67 -19.26 -2.49
C PRO A 210 3.24 -18.36 -1.39
N LEU A 211 3.54 -17.11 -1.73
CA LEU A 211 4.05 -16.15 -0.75
C LEU A 211 3.58 -14.73 -1.11
N VAL A 212 3.18 -13.96 -0.12
CA VAL A 212 2.85 -12.54 -0.30
C VAL A 212 3.92 -11.68 0.38
N ILE A 213 4.49 -10.75 -0.38
CA ILE A 213 5.46 -9.77 0.11
C ILE A 213 4.85 -8.38 -0.07
N THR A 214 4.58 -7.66 1.01
CA THR A 214 4.18 -6.26 0.91
C THR A 214 5.43 -5.40 0.81
N LEU A 215 5.64 -4.78 -0.36
CA LEU A 215 6.75 -3.87 -0.62
C LEU A 215 6.29 -2.42 -0.47
N TYR A 216 6.68 -1.81 0.64
CA TYR A 216 6.40 -0.40 0.93
C TYR A 216 7.51 0.48 0.37
N GLN A 217 7.23 1.13 -0.74
CA GLN A 217 8.19 1.99 -1.43
C GLN A 217 8.43 3.29 -0.69
N ARG A 218 9.66 3.73 -0.70
CA ARG A 218 10.13 5.05 -0.27
C ARG A 218 11.22 5.54 -1.23
N SER A 219 11.52 6.84 -1.24
CA SER A 219 12.55 7.36 -2.14
C SER A 219 13.92 6.75 -1.86
N GLY A 220 14.47 6.06 -2.85
CA GLY A 220 15.83 5.50 -2.90
C GLY A 220 16.85 6.47 -3.51
N PRO A 221 18.05 5.98 -3.90
CA PRO A 221 18.59 4.65 -3.63
C PRO A 221 19.14 4.48 -2.21
N SER A 222 19.49 3.25 -1.80
CA SER A 222 19.97 2.88 -0.46
C SER A 222 18.96 3.30 0.61
N THR A 223 19.39 3.89 1.72
CA THR A 223 18.48 4.45 2.73
C THR A 223 17.65 5.60 2.18
N GLY A 224 18.20 6.37 1.26
CA GLY A 224 17.55 7.46 0.55
C GLY A 224 16.85 8.45 1.49
N LEU A 225 15.57 8.63 1.31
CA LEU A 225 14.71 9.44 2.14
C LEU A 225 13.71 8.54 2.89
N PRO A 226 14.07 7.96 4.04
CA PRO A 226 13.35 6.85 4.66
C PRO A 226 11.91 7.17 5.08
N THR A 227 11.60 8.45 5.31
CA THR A 227 10.27 8.91 5.69
C THR A 227 9.51 9.60 4.55
N ARG A 228 10.02 9.48 3.32
CA ARG A 228 9.50 10.18 2.15
C ARG A 228 8.98 9.21 1.09
N HIS A 229 8.06 9.73 0.27
CA HIS A 229 7.38 8.99 -0.77
C HIS A 229 8.26 8.78 -2.01
N GLY A 230 8.08 7.64 -2.71
CA GLY A 230 8.66 7.32 -4.00
C GLY A 230 7.98 6.11 -4.62
N GLN A 231 8.16 5.92 -5.93
CA GLN A 231 7.71 4.76 -6.71
C GLN A 231 8.88 4.23 -7.55
N ASP A 232 10.06 4.12 -6.93
CA ASP A 232 11.31 3.85 -7.63
C ASP A 232 11.58 2.34 -7.81
N ASP A 233 10.83 1.47 -7.13
CA ASP A 233 11.13 0.05 -7.00
C ASP A 233 10.37 -0.86 -7.98
N LEU A 234 9.59 -0.31 -8.94
CA LEU A 234 8.77 -1.11 -9.85
C LEU A 234 9.58 -2.09 -10.70
N LEU A 235 10.58 -1.59 -11.43
CA LEU A 235 11.42 -2.46 -12.26
C LEU A 235 12.24 -3.43 -11.42
N PHE A 236 12.62 -3.04 -10.21
CA PHE A 236 13.29 -3.93 -9.27
C PHE A 236 12.34 -5.04 -8.80
N ALA A 237 11.10 -4.75 -8.44
CA ALA A 237 10.11 -5.76 -8.06
C ALA A 237 9.87 -6.80 -9.16
N ILE A 238 9.84 -6.35 -10.42
CA ILE A 238 9.64 -7.23 -11.58
C ILE A 238 10.86 -8.13 -11.83
N ASN A 239 12.09 -7.60 -11.65
CA ASN A 239 13.32 -8.28 -12.06
C ASN A 239 14.15 -8.80 -10.88
N ALA A 240 13.72 -8.67 -9.63
CA ALA A 240 14.48 -9.13 -8.47
C ALA A 240 14.67 -10.66 -8.49
N GLY A 241 15.83 -11.11 -8.05
CA GLY A 241 16.25 -12.50 -8.11
C GLY A 241 16.93 -12.84 -9.44
N HIS A 242 17.60 -14.00 -9.47
CA HIS A 242 18.28 -14.50 -10.65
C HIS A 242 17.49 -15.63 -11.33
N GLY A 243 17.75 -15.85 -12.60
CA GLY A 243 17.01 -16.82 -13.41
C GLY A 243 15.60 -16.36 -13.76
N GLU A 244 14.84 -17.26 -14.38
CA GLU A 244 13.49 -16.99 -14.87
C GLU A 244 12.46 -17.79 -14.08
N PHE A 245 11.53 -17.09 -13.46
CA PHE A 245 10.41 -17.70 -12.72
C PHE A 245 9.20 -16.75 -12.69
N PRO A 246 7.97 -17.28 -12.62
CA PRO A 246 6.77 -16.46 -12.57
C PRO A 246 6.62 -15.78 -11.22
N ARG A 247 6.14 -14.54 -11.26
CA ARG A 247 5.72 -13.73 -10.11
C ARG A 247 4.58 -12.81 -10.49
N ILE A 248 3.89 -12.31 -9.52
CA ILE A 248 2.91 -11.25 -9.70
C ILE A 248 3.42 -9.99 -9.01
N VAL A 249 3.36 -8.84 -9.70
CA VAL A 249 3.57 -7.52 -9.12
C VAL A 249 2.28 -6.74 -9.25
N TYR A 250 1.70 -6.36 -8.12
CA TYR A 250 0.37 -5.79 -8.04
C TYR A 250 0.37 -4.55 -7.15
N ALA A 251 -0.28 -3.46 -7.56
CA ALA A 251 -0.24 -2.18 -6.84
C ALA A 251 -1.64 -1.68 -6.48
N SER A 252 -1.81 -1.22 -5.25
CA SER A 252 -3.02 -0.53 -4.80
C SER A 252 -2.88 0.98 -4.97
N GLY A 253 -3.97 1.66 -5.34
CA GLY A 253 -4.00 3.10 -5.57
C GLY A 253 -4.49 3.93 -4.38
N ASP A 254 -5.16 3.31 -3.42
CA ASP A 254 -5.67 3.96 -2.21
C ASP A 254 -5.84 2.98 -1.05
N VAL A 255 -6.35 3.49 0.09
CA VAL A 255 -6.53 2.71 1.32
C VAL A 255 -7.64 1.65 1.20
N GLU A 256 -8.71 1.92 0.45
CA GLU A 256 -9.77 0.95 0.23
C GLU A 256 -9.27 -0.21 -0.64
N GLU A 257 -8.58 0.12 -1.73
CA GLU A 257 -7.91 -0.88 -2.57
C GLU A 257 -6.90 -1.70 -1.77
N SER A 258 -6.12 -1.10 -0.87
CA SER A 258 -5.13 -1.82 -0.08
C SER A 258 -5.71 -2.98 0.71
N PHE A 259 -6.97 -2.87 1.17
CA PHE A 259 -7.67 -3.95 1.87
C PHE A 259 -8.05 -5.08 0.91
N TYR A 260 -8.79 -4.79 -0.16
CA TYR A 260 -9.29 -5.80 -1.08
C TYR A 260 -8.17 -6.44 -1.91
N ASP A 261 -7.23 -5.65 -2.37
CA ASP A 261 -6.09 -6.12 -3.15
C ASP A 261 -5.17 -7.03 -2.34
N THR A 262 -4.99 -6.75 -1.04
CA THR A 262 -4.26 -7.68 -0.15
C THR A 262 -4.91 -9.05 -0.15
N ILE A 263 -6.23 -9.14 -0.07
CA ILE A 263 -6.95 -10.42 -0.09
C ILE A 263 -6.76 -11.13 -1.43
N ASN A 264 -6.86 -10.37 -2.53
CA ASN A 264 -6.63 -10.88 -3.87
C ASN A 264 -5.19 -11.39 -4.04
N CYS A 265 -4.19 -10.67 -3.54
CA CYS A 265 -2.78 -11.11 -3.57
C CYS A 265 -2.59 -12.49 -2.92
N PHE A 266 -3.25 -12.77 -1.78
CA PHE A 266 -3.21 -14.10 -1.17
C PHE A 266 -3.93 -15.16 -2.01
N ASN A 267 -5.06 -14.82 -2.61
CA ASN A 267 -5.75 -15.73 -3.52
C ASN A 267 -4.90 -16.04 -4.75
N TYR A 268 -4.28 -15.03 -5.37
CA TYR A 268 -3.40 -15.21 -6.52
C TYR A 268 -2.16 -16.04 -6.18
N ALA A 269 -1.55 -15.77 -5.02
CA ALA A 269 -0.41 -16.57 -4.57
C ALA A 269 -0.77 -18.06 -4.47
N ASP A 270 -1.91 -18.40 -3.86
CA ASP A 270 -2.35 -19.79 -3.70
C ASP A 270 -2.80 -20.42 -5.03
N VAL A 271 -3.56 -19.67 -5.85
CA VAL A 271 -4.13 -20.19 -7.11
C VAL A 271 -3.02 -20.49 -8.12
N PHE A 272 -2.07 -19.56 -8.27
CA PHE A 272 -1.00 -19.71 -9.25
C PHE A 272 0.29 -20.29 -8.67
N GLN A 273 0.39 -20.47 -7.35
CA GLN A 273 1.58 -20.95 -6.63
C GLN A 273 2.85 -20.17 -7.03
N VAL A 274 2.79 -18.85 -6.85
CA VAL A 274 3.87 -17.91 -7.19
C VAL A 274 4.07 -16.89 -6.06
N PRO A 275 5.24 -16.26 -5.97
CA PRO A 275 5.38 -15.07 -5.13
C PRO A 275 4.56 -13.93 -5.70
N VAL A 276 3.85 -13.23 -4.82
CA VAL A 276 3.11 -12.00 -5.14
C VAL A 276 3.74 -10.85 -4.39
N ILE A 277 4.21 -9.85 -5.11
CA ILE A 277 4.76 -8.61 -4.57
C ILE A 277 3.65 -7.58 -4.62
N HIS A 278 3.07 -7.28 -3.46
CA HIS A 278 2.05 -6.25 -3.31
C HIS A 278 2.75 -4.91 -3.08
N MET A 279 2.75 -4.07 -4.10
CA MET A 279 3.40 -2.77 -4.07
C MET A 279 2.51 -1.73 -3.41
N MET A 280 2.96 -1.24 -2.31
CA MET A 280 2.43 -0.09 -1.58
C MET A 280 3.46 1.02 -1.62
N ASP A 281 3.07 2.24 -1.30
CA ASP A 281 4.01 3.33 -1.12
C ASP A 281 3.81 4.06 0.21
N LYS A 282 4.81 4.86 0.59
CA LYS A 282 4.81 5.60 1.87
C LYS A 282 3.61 6.52 2.02
N PHE A 283 3.09 7.08 0.92
CA PHE A 283 1.94 7.98 0.97
C PHE A 283 0.68 7.21 1.38
N ILE A 284 0.31 6.14 0.65
CA ILE A 284 -0.85 5.30 1.02
C ILE A 284 -0.67 4.75 2.43
N ALA A 285 0.51 4.17 2.72
CA ALA A 285 0.80 3.52 3.99
C ALA A 285 0.49 4.42 5.21
N SER A 286 0.84 5.69 5.14
CA SER A 286 0.71 6.65 6.24
C SER A 286 -0.52 7.56 6.15
N THR A 287 -1.24 7.54 5.04
CA THR A 287 -2.45 8.34 4.87
C THR A 287 -3.54 7.88 5.84
N VAL A 288 -4.11 8.84 6.55
CA VAL A 288 -5.33 8.64 7.35
C VAL A 288 -6.48 9.23 6.57
N THR A 289 -7.44 8.41 6.20
CA THR A 289 -8.56 8.83 5.36
C THR A 289 -9.87 8.22 5.82
N THR A 290 -10.98 8.84 5.41
CA THR A 290 -12.31 8.25 5.55
C THR A 290 -12.62 7.44 4.30
N CYS A 291 -13.04 6.20 4.50
CA CYS A 291 -13.54 5.34 3.43
C CYS A 291 -14.79 4.57 3.88
N LYS A 292 -15.43 3.87 2.97
CA LYS A 292 -16.53 2.96 3.31
C LYS A 292 -16.00 1.81 4.17
N LYS A 293 -16.84 1.33 5.09
CA LYS A 293 -16.50 0.13 5.87
C LYS A 293 -16.22 -1.04 4.94
N PHE A 294 -15.18 -1.79 5.24
CA PHE A 294 -14.85 -3.00 4.49
C PHE A 294 -15.90 -4.09 4.71
N TYR A 295 -16.40 -4.66 3.62
CA TYR A 295 -17.43 -5.69 3.66
C TYR A 295 -16.83 -7.07 3.40
N SER A 296 -16.76 -7.90 4.44
CA SER A 296 -16.23 -9.26 4.35
C SER A 296 -17.14 -10.25 3.62
N ASN A 297 -18.44 -9.98 3.52
CA ASN A 297 -19.42 -10.88 2.89
C ASN A 297 -19.26 -11.02 1.36
N LYS A 298 -18.53 -10.12 0.70
CA LYS A 298 -18.20 -10.20 -0.73
C LYS A 298 -16.88 -10.93 -1.01
N ILE A 299 -16.15 -11.30 0.05
CA ILE A 299 -14.82 -11.85 -0.05
C ILE A 299 -14.90 -13.35 -0.25
N LYS A 300 -14.20 -13.84 -1.26
CA LYS A 300 -14.00 -15.28 -1.49
C LYS A 300 -12.54 -15.63 -1.20
N ILE A 301 -12.35 -16.59 -0.34
CA ILE A 301 -11.03 -17.18 -0.07
C ILE A 301 -10.82 -18.35 -1.03
N ASN A 302 -9.82 -18.23 -1.88
CA ASN A 302 -9.47 -19.28 -2.85
C ASN A 302 -8.07 -19.82 -2.55
N ARG A 303 -8.00 -21.09 -2.13
CA ARG A 303 -6.75 -21.78 -1.78
C ARG A 303 -6.12 -22.51 -2.97
N GLY A 304 -6.67 -22.31 -4.18
CA GLY A 304 -6.21 -23.02 -5.38
C GLY A 304 -6.28 -24.54 -5.22
N LYS A 305 -5.25 -25.23 -5.69
CA LYS A 305 -5.16 -26.69 -5.66
C LYS A 305 -4.51 -27.24 -4.36
N LEU A 306 -4.79 -26.64 -3.19
CA LEU A 306 -4.35 -27.16 -1.90
C LEU A 306 -5.15 -28.41 -1.56
N LEU A 307 -4.46 -29.53 -1.33
CA LEU A 307 -5.06 -30.82 -1.01
C LEU A 307 -5.34 -30.94 0.49
N GLU A 308 -6.52 -31.46 0.83
CA GLU A 308 -6.90 -31.81 2.21
C GLU A 308 -6.55 -33.26 2.56
N ASN A 309 -6.58 -34.15 1.57
CA ASN A 309 -6.20 -35.58 1.70
C ASN A 309 -5.54 -36.04 0.40
N ILE A 310 -4.75 -37.11 0.48
CA ILE A 310 -4.10 -37.77 -0.65
C ILE A 310 -4.28 -39.28 -0.49
N GLU A 311 -5.02 -39.88 -1.41
CA GLU A 311 -5.34 -41.34 -1.35
C GLU A 311 -4.19 -42.18 -1.90
N SER A 312 -3.45 -41.69 -2.88
CA SER A 312 -2.37 -42.41 -3.54
C SER A 312 -1.01 -42.09 -2.94
N PRO A 313 -0.17 -43.09 -2.63
CA PRO A 313 1.21 -42.84 -2.21
C PRO A 313 2.12 -42.35 -3.34
N ASP A 314 1.67 -42.33 -4.61
CA ASP A 314 2.42 -41.80 -5.76
C ASP A 314 2.09 -40.33 -5.98
N TYR A 315 2.12 -39.52 -4.93
CA TYR A 315 1.94 -38.09 -5.00
C TYR A 315 3.18 -37.43 -5.62
N ARG A 316 2.92 -36.50 -6.56
CA ARG A 316 3.98 -35.73 -7.26
C ARG A 316 3.72 -34.26 -7.09
N ARG A 317 4.51 -33.62 -6.22
CA ARG A 317 4.38 -32.18 -5.91
C ARG A 317 4.51 -31.29 -7.15
N PHE A 318 5.34 -31.69 -8.10
CA PHE A 318 5.64 -30.91 -9.30
C PHE A 318 5.11 -31.59 -10.57
N ALA A 319 4.02 -32.35 -10.46
CA ALA A 319 3.38 -33.00 -11.59
C ALA A 319 3.07 -32.01 -12.73
N HIS A 320 3.25 -32.42 -13.95
CA HIS A 320 2.81 -31.66 -15.13
C HIS A 320 1.29 -31.62 -15.18
N THR A 321 0.72 -30.45 -15.46
CA THR A 321 -0.72 -30.21 -15.59
C THR A 321 -0.96 -29.25 -16.74
N ASP A 322 -2.17 -29.26 -17.30
CA ASP A 322 -2.52 -28.41 -18.46
C ASP A 322 -2.38 -26.90 -18.19
N ASP A 323 -2.54 -26.48 -16.95
CA ASP A 323 -2.42 -25.09 -16.51
C ASP A 323 -1.07 -24.74 -15.83
N GLY A 324 -0.14 -25.71 -15.78
CA GLY A 324 1.17 -25.54 -15.13
C GLY A 324 1.12 -25.48 -13.59
N VAL A 325 -0.05 -25.62 -12.96
CA VAL A 325 -0.24 -25.55 -11.50
C VAL A 325 -0.55 -26.92 -10.92
N SER A 326 0.42 -27.53 -10.26
CA SER A 326 0.26 -28.87 -9.67
C SER A 326 -0.58 -28.83 -8.38
N PRO A 327 -1.34 -29.88 -8.07
CA PRO A 327 -1.94 -30.05 -6.75
C PRO A 327 -0.88 -30.00 -5.65
N ARG A 328 -1.11 -29.20 -4.60
CA ARG A 328 -0.15 -28.93 -3.53
C ARG A 328 -0.55 -29.60 -2.23
N SER A 329 0.31 -30.46 -1.71
CA SER A 329 0.18 -30.98 -0.33
C SER A 329 0.68 -29.94 0.67
N LYS A 330 0.39 -30.19 1.93
CA LYS A 330 0.95 -29.48 3.10
C LYS A 330 1.84 -30.44 3.90
N LEU A 331 2.87 -29.91 4.54
CA LEU A 331 3.75 -30.72 5.39
C LEU A 331 2.93 -31.45 6.46
N GLY A 332 3.22 -32.76 6.65
CA GLY A 332 2.51 -33.64 7.60
C GLY A 332 1.24 -34.28 7.05
N LEU A 333 0.87 -34.04 5.78
CA LEU A 333 -0.25 -34.75 5.16
C LEU A 333 0.18 -36.15 4.77
N GLU A 334 -0.61 -37.17 5.17
CA GLU A 334 -0.37 -38.59 4.83
C GLU A 334 -0.31 -38.75 3.30
N ASN A 335 0.61 -39.55 2.80
CA ASN A 335 0.93 -39.71 1.38
C ASN A 335 1.35 -38.45 0.62
N GLY A 336 1.50 -37.30 1.31
CA GLY A 336 1.83 -36.01 0.70
C GLY A 336 3.30 -35.61 0.84
N ILE A 337 4.20 -36.55 1.07
CA ILE A 337 5.65 -36.29 1.22
C ILE A 337 6.25 -35.99 -0.14
N PHE A 338 7.10 -34.96 -0.21
CA PHE A 338 7.84 -34.56 -1.40
C PHE A 338 9.21 -33.99 -1.01
N TRP A 339 10.13 -33.99 -1.96
CA TRP A 339 11.42 -33.32 -1.80
C TRP A 339 11.34 -31.86 -2.23
N ASN A 340 12.16 -31.05 -1.61
CA ASN A 340 12.23 -29.61 -1.86
C ASN A 340 13.67 -29.15 -1.77
N THR A 341 14.22 -28.64 -2.87
CA THR A 341 15.64 -28.23 -2.95
C THR A 341 15.77 -26.87 -3.67
N GLY A 342 16.97 -26.31 -3.67
CA GLY A 342 17.30 -25.13 -4.48
C GLY A 342 17.71 -25.48 -5.92
N ASP A 343 17.88 -26.77 -6.22
CA ASP A 343 18.27 -27.27 -7.53
C ASP A 343 17.05 -27.53 -8.42
N GLU A 344 17.26 -27.73 -9.73
CA GLU A 344 16.21 -28.21 -10.62
C GLU A 344 15.82 -29.62 -10.24
N SER A 345 14.54 -29.93 -10.32
CA SER A 345 14.00 -31.18 -9.83
C SER A 345 13.04 -31.86 -10.80
N ASP A 346 12.83 -33.15 -10.60
CA ASP A 346 11.78 -33.92 -11.26
C ASP A 346 10.39 -33.67 -10.64
N THR A 347 9.39 -34.39 -11.11
CA THR A 347 8.01 -34.25 -10.63
C THR A 347 7.80 -34.63 -9.16
N GLN A 348 8.72 -35.35 -8.53
CA GLN A 348 8.70 -35.72 -7.10
C GLN A 348 9.56 -34.77 -6.24
N GLY A 349 10.36 -33.91 -6.87
CA GLY A 349 11.26 -32.97 -6.19
C GLY A 349 12.70 -33.49 -6.03
N HIS A 350 13.06 -34.64 -6.61
CA HIS A 350 14.42 -35.12 -6.63
C HIS A 350 15.25 -34.32 -7.62
N ILE A 351 16.49 -34.03 -7.26
CA ILE A 351 17.43 -33.27 -8.09
C ILE A 351 17.57 -33.97 -9.46
N SER A 352 17.48 -33.20 -10.53
CA SER A 352 17.59 -33.70 -11.88
C SER A 352 18.33 -32.71 -12.78
N GLU A 353 19.44 -33.15 -13.36
CA GLU A 353 20.22 -32.42 -14.38
C GLU A 353 19.83 -32.86 -15.81
N ASP A 354 18.79 -33.68 -15.96
CA ASP A 354 18.32 -34.10 -17.28
C ASP A 354 17.81 -32.90 -18.09
N PRO A 355 18.35 -32.66 -19.31
CA PRO A 355 18.02 -31.48 -20.09
C PRO A 355 16.55 -31.48 -20.57
N VAL A 356 15.93 -32.64 -20.78
CA VAL A 356 14.54 -32.74 -21.19
C VAL A 356 13.63 -32.36 -20.03
N ASN A 357 13.91 -32.90 -18.83
CA ASN A 357 13.22 -32.51 -17.60
C ASN A 357 13.34 -31.00 -17.33
N ARG A 358 14.55 -30.44 -17.53
CA ARG A 358 14.77 -29.00 -17.33
C ARG A 358 13.86 -28.16 -18.24
N VAL A 359 13.74 -28.48 -19.52
CA VAL A 359 12.86 -27.77 -20.46
C VAL A 359 11.41 -27.89 -20.00
N GLN A 360 10.95 -29.11 -19.72
CA GLN A 360 9.56 -29.33 -19.30
C GLN A 360 9.18 -28.60 -18.02
N MET A 361 10.09 -28.56 -17.03
CA MET A 361 9.85 -27.85 -15.77
C MET A 361 9.84 -26.33 -15.93
N MET A 362 10.71 -25.79 -16.80
CA MET A 362 10.69 -24.37 -17.14
C MET A 362 9.40 -23.98 -17.86
N ASP A 363 9.00 -24.72 -18.88
CA ASP A 363 7.75 -24.48 -19.63
C ASP A 363 6.55 -24.54 -18.69
N LYS A 364 6.47 -25.57 -17.82
CA LYS A 364 5.45 -25.69 -16.79
C LYS A 364 5.36 -24.47 -15.90
N ARG A 365 6.48 -23.98 -15.37
CA ARG A 365 6.49 -22.81 -14.50
C ARG A 365 6.10 -21.54 -15.24
N LEU A 366 6.65 -21.29 -16.43
CA LEU A 366 6.41 -20.06 -17.18
C LEU A 366 5.01 -19.99 -17.82
N GLN A 367 4.37 -21.12 -18.06
CA GLN A 367 2.97 -21.18 -18.51
C GLN A 367 2.02 -20.42 -17.58
N ARG A 368 2.36 -20.26 -16.30
CA ARG A 368 1.58 -19.50 -15.33
C ARG A 368 1.42 -18.03 -15.67
N PHE A 369 2.31 -17.43 -16.44
CA PHE A 369 2.11 -16.06 -16.92
C PHE A 369 0.83 -15.93 -17.75
N THR A 370 0.58 -16.87 -18.63
CA THR A 370 -0.67 -16.93 -19.41
C THR A 370 -1.86 -17.14 -18.49
N GLN A 371 -1.77 -18.10 -17.55
CA GLN A 371 -2.85 -18.37 -16.59
C GLN A 371 -3.18 -17.16 -15.71
N ILE A 372 -2.20 -16.39 -15.28
CA ILE A 372 -2.39 -15.17 -14.50
C ILE A 372 -3.19 -14.15 -15.30
N LEU A 373 -2.78 -13.86 -16.54
CA LEU A 373 -3.44 -12.87 -17.40
C LEU A 373 -4.87 -13.26 -17.80
N GLU A 374 -5.13 -14.56 -18.00
CA GLU A 374 -6.44 -15.07 -18.39
C GLU A 374 -7.43 -15.16 -17.23
N ASN A 375 -6.95 -15.45 -16.00
CA ASN A 375 -7.81 -15.77 -14.87
C ASN A 375 -7.96 -14.64 -13.84
N ILE A 376 -7.09 -13.64 -13.82
CA ILE A 376 -7.33 -12.43 -13.05
C ILE A 376 -8.41 -11.60 -13.77
N PRO A 377 -9.48 -11.17 -13.10
CA PRO A 377 -10.51 -10.32 -13.71
C PRO A 377 -9.93 -9.07 -14.36
N LYS A 378 -10.44 -8.65 -15.50
CA LYS A 378 -9.88 -7.52 -16.26
C LYS A 378 -9.91 -6.20 -15.49
N ASP A 379 -10.94 -5.98 -14.71
CA ASP A 379 -11.10 -4.82 -13.83
C ASP A 379 -10.18 -4.87 -12.59
N GLU A 380 -9.64 -6.04 -12.26
CA GLU A 380 -8.57 -6.17 -11.26
C GLU A 380 -7.19 -6.00 -11.88
N GLN A 381 -7.03 -6.11 -13.20
CA GLN A 381 -5.78 -5.85 -13.91
C GLN A 381 -5.60 -4.36 -14.21
N VAL A 382 -6.62 -3.74 -14.79
CA VAL A 382 -6.61 -2.34 -15.24
C VAL A 382 -7.98 -1.71 -14.97
N LEU A 383 -8.00 -0.51 -14.42
CA LEU A 383 -9.22 0.28 -14.22
C LEU A 383 -9.23 1.50 -15.15
N SER A 384 -10.29 1.65 -15.95
CA SER A 384 -10.56 2.86 -16.70
C SER A 384 -11.53 3.73 -15.92
N HIS A 385 -11.04 4.86 -15.38
CA HIS A 385 -11.85 5.81 -14.62
C HIS A 385 -12.55 6.82 -15.53
N TYR A 386 -11.85 7.29 -16.55
CA TYR A 386 -12.34 8.27 -17.51
C TYR A 386 -11.83 7.93 -18.91
N THR A 387 -12.55 8.37 -19.94
CA THR A 387 -12.14 8.23 -21.35
C THR A 387 -11.92 9.59 -21.99
N GLY A 388 -10.99 9.70 -22.95
CA GLY A 388 -10.67 10.95 -23.63
C GLY A 388 -9.58 10.77 -24.68
N GLU A 389 -9.44 11.76 -25.56
CA GLU A 389 -8.35 11.80 -26.55
C GLU A 389 -6.97 12.01 -25.90
N PHE A 390 -6.92 12.78 -24.80
CA PHE A 390 -5.81 12.84 -23.87
C PHE A 390 -6.03 11.79 -22.81
N CYS A 391 -5.08 10.91 -22.60
CA CYS A 391 -5.24 9.83 -21.64
C CYS A 391 -4.04 9.74 -20.71
N VAL A 392 -4.30 9.82 -19.42
CA VAL A 392 -3.32 9.58 -18.35
C VAL A 392 -3.24 8.08 -18.08
N VAL A 393 -2.03 7.57 -17.96
CA VAL A 393 -1.74 6.26 -17.37
C VAL A 393 -0.96 6.46 -16.09
N SER A 394 -1.28 5.68 -15.06
CA SER A 394 -0.58 5.76 -13.79
C SER A 394 -0.85 4.51 -12.93
N TRP A 395 -0.20 4.42 -11.78
CA TRP A 395 -0.33 3.33 -10.81
C TRP A 395 -0.08 3.81 -9.37
N GLY A 396 -0.51 3.04 -8.38
CA GLY A 396 -0.25 3.36 -6.98
C GLY A 396 -0.93 4.65 -6.52
N SER A 397 -0.34 5.35 -5.57
CA SER A 397 -0.91 6.53 -4.89
C SER A 397 -1.14 7.76 -5.77
N THR A 398 -0.62 7.79 -6.97
CA THR A 398 -0.93 8.86 -7.93
C THR A 398 -2.39 8.89 -8.36
N LYS A 399 -3.14 7.80 -8.15
CA LYS A 399 -4.57 7.67 -8.46
C LYS A 399 -5.41 8.83 -7.94
N GLY A 400 -5.34 9.11 -6.64
CA GLY A 400 -6.17 10.13 -6.00
C GLY A 400 -5.95 11.53 -6.61
N PRO A 401 -4.74 12.07 -6.57
CA PRO A 401 -4.43 13.37 -7.14
C PRO A 401 -4.72 13.50 -8.63
N VAL A 402 -4.59 12.42 -9.41
CA VAL A 402 -4.96 12.41 -10.84
C VAL A 402 -6.46 12.54 -11.02
N ILE A 403 -7.26 11.80 -10.25
CA ILE A 403 -8.73 11.90 -10.30
C ILE A 403 -9.18 13.32 -9.96
N ASP A 404 -8.67 13.88 -8.88
CA ASP A 404 -9.04 15.23 -8.43
C ASP A 404 -8.67 16.30 -9.49
N ALA A 405 -7.48 16.20 -10.09
CA ALA A 405 -7.05 17.12 -11.15
C ALA A 405 -7.93 17.01 -12.41
N ILE A 406 -8.31 15.80 -12.79
CA ILE A 406 -9.20 15.57 -13.95
C ILE A 406 -10.59 16.13 -13.68
N GLU A 407 -11.14 15.96 -12.47
CA GLU A 407 -12.44 16.56 -12.11
C GLU A 407 -12.38 18.09 -12.14
N MET A 408 -11.27 18.72 -11.73
CA MET A 408 -11.08 20.17 -11.86
C MET A 408 -11.10 20.59 -13.34
N LEU A 409 -10.38 19.89 -14.22
CA LEU A 409 -10.34 20.18 -15.66
C LEU A 409 -11.70 19.96 -16.32
N LYS A 410 -12.41 18.93 -15.93
CA LYS A 410 -13.77 18.64 -16.42
C LYS A 410 -14.77 19.76 -16.11
N ASN A 411 -14.64 20.40 -14.96
CA ASN A 411 -15.44 21.59 -14.61
C ASN A 411 -15.14 22.79 -15.54
N GLU A 412 -14.01 22.80 -16.22
CA GLU A 412 -13.64 23.77 -17.26
C GLU A 412 -14.00 23.30 -18.69
N GLY A 413 -14.65 22.14 -18.83
CA GLY A 413 -15.02 21.56 -20.13
C GLY A 413 -13.89 20.79 -20.82
N ILE A 414 -12.80 20.47 -20.11
CA ILE A 414 -11.66 19.71 -20.63
C ILE A 414 -11.81 18.25 -20.21
N ASN A 415 -11.92 17.34 -21.19
CA ASN A 415 -12.05 15.91 -20.94
C ASN A 415 -10.71 15.19 -21.10
N ILE A 416 -10.26 14.53 -20.03
CA ILE A 416 -9.05 13.70 -20.02
C ILE A 416 -9.41 12.30 -19.55
N GLY A 417 -8.91 11.28 -20.25
CA GLY A 417 -9.02 9.89 -19.86
C GLY A 417 -8.04 9.56 -18.73
N PHE A 418 -8.39 8.59 -17.89
CA PHE A 418 -7.49 8.05 -16.89
C PHE A 418 -7.61 6.53 -16.79
N ILE A 419 -6.47 5.87 -16.92
CA ILE A 419 -6.32 4.43 -16.80
C ILE A 419 -5.32 4.12 -15.68
N GLN A 420 -5.81 3.47 -14.63
CA GLN A 420 -5.01 2.96 -13.53
C GLN A 420 -4.57 1.53 -13.84
N ILE A 421 -3.27 1.26 -13.79
CA ILE A 421 -2.74 -0.10 -13.97
C ILE A 421 -2.46 -0.68 -12.58
N LYS A 422 -3.13 -1.78 -12.24
CA LYS A 422 -3.00 -2.47 -10.95
C LYS A 422 -2.09 -3.68 -11.05
N LEU A 423 -2.29 -4.53 -12.08
CA LEU A 423 -1.39 -5.65 -12.38
C LEU A 423 -0.21 -5.11 -13.21
N LEU A 424 0.96 -5.01 -12.59
CA LEU A 424 2.16 -4.47 -13.22
C LEU A 424 3.03 -5.58 -13.85
N HIS A 425 2.91 -6.81 -13.35
CA HIS A 425 3.57 -7.98 -13.91
C HIS A 425 2.81 -9.28 -13.58
N PRO A 426 2.58 -10.20 -14.55
CA PRO A 426 2.80 -10.00 -15.97
C PRO A 426 2.00 -8.82 -16.52
N PHE A 427 2.53 -8.11 -17.52
CA PHE A 427 1.93 -6.88 -18.01
C PHE A 427 0.62 -7.14 -18.77
N PRO A 428 -0.51 -6.49 -18.43
CA PRO A 428 -1.85 -6.79 -18.92
C PRO A 428 -2.12 -6.16 -20.31
N LYS A 429 -1.31 -6.50 -21.29
CA LYS A 429 -1.35 -5.94 -22.66
C LYS A 429 -2.74 -6.03 -23.27
N GLU A 430 -3.34 -7.22 -23.23
CA GLU A 430 -4.64 -7.50 -23.87
C GLU A 430 -5.81 -6.70 -23.27
N VAL A 431 -5.65 -6.26 -22.02
CA VAL A 431 -6.65 -5.42 -21.33
C VAL A 431 -6.37 -3.94 -21.60
N LEU A 432 -5.11 -3.53 -21.58
CA LEU A 432 -4.72 -2.11 -21.71
C LEU A 432 -4.84 -1.60 -23.16
N GLU A 433 -4.42 -2.38 -24.14
CA GLU A 433 -4.37 -1.96 -25.55
C GLU A 433 -5.72 -1.48 -26.10
N PRO A 434 -6.85 -2.19 -25.87
CA PRO A 434 -8.17 -1.71 -26.28
C PRO A 434 -8.60 -0.39 -25.63
N LEU A 435 -8.22 -0.15 -24.36
CA LEU A 435 -8.54 1.07 -23.62
C LEU A 435 -7.79 2.29 -24.17
N LEU A 436 -6.65 2.06 -24.82
CA LEU A 436 -5.83 3.11 -25.44
C LEU A 436 -6.17 3.38 -26.91
N LYS A 437 -7.18 2.69 -27.48
CA LYS A 437 -7.51 2.77 -28.91
C LYS A 437 -7.84 4.20 -29.37
N ASP A 438 -8.62 4.91 -28.57
CA ASP A 438 -9.07 6.29 -28.90
C ASP A 438 -8.16 7.36 -28.28
N CYS A 439 -7.10 6.95 -27.60
CA CYS A 439 -6.11 7.83 -27.00
C CYS A 439 -5.15 8.37 -28.08
N LYS A 440 -5.24 9.67 -28.37
CA LYS A 440 -4.32 10.34 -29.30
C LYS A 440 -3.03 10.78 -28.61
N ILE A 441 -3.14 11.29 -27.38
CA ILE A 441 -2.04 11.79 -26.57
C ILE A 441 -1.98 10.98 -25.29
N LEU A 442 -0.93 10.23 -25.09
CA LEU A 442 -0.67 9.41 -23.92
C LEU A 442 0.23 10.14 -22.93
N ILE A 443 -0.19 10.26 -21.69
CA ILE A 443 0.50 10.98 -20.61
C ILE A 443 0.80 9.99 -19.49
N ASP A 444 2.06 9.87 -19.11
CA ASP A 444 2.50 9.05 -17.98
C ASP A 444 2.72 9.91 -16.75
N ILE A 445 2.13 9.52 -15.61
CA ILE A 445 2.28 10.22 -14.33
C ILE A 445 2.83 9.26 -13.27
N GLU A 446 4.09 9.48 -12.83
CA GLU A 446 4.77 8.60 -11.88
C GLU A 446 5.62 9.37 -10.85
N SER A 447 5.73 8.79 -9.63
CA SER A 447 6.59 9.33 -8.57
C SER A 447 8.00 8.71 -8.60
N ASN A 448 8.63 8.68 -9.77
CA ASN A 448 10.03 8.29 -9.98
C ASN A 448 10.69 9.11 -11.10
N GLN A 449 12.01 9.00 -11.23
CA GLN A 449 12.78 9.77 -12.23
C GLN A 449 12.76 9.12 -13.60
N THR A 450 12.66 7.80 -13.71
CA THR A 450 12.93 7.06 -14.95
C THR A 450 11.68 6.66 -15.73
N ALA A 451 10.48 7.01 -15.26
CA ALA A 451 9.21 6.65 -15.90
C ALA A 451 9.12 5.12 -16.11
N GLN A 452 9.10 4.37 -15.01
CA GLN A 452 9.25 2.92 -15.03
C GLN A 452 8.04 2.23 -15.66
N LEU A 453 6.81 2.73 -15.43
CA LEU A 453 5.62 2.25 -16.10
C LEU A 453 5.69 2.49 -17.62
N SER A 454 6.16 3.66 -18.03
CA SER A 454 6.37 3.96 -19.45
C SER A 454 7.29 2.95 -20.13
N SER A 455 8.33 2.48 -19.41
CA SER A 455 9.23 1.45 -19.93
C SER A 455 8.49 0.14 -20.19
N LEU A 456 7.56 -0.25 -19.29
CA LEU A 456 6.71 -1.44 -19.48
C LEU A 456 5.74 -1.27 -20.65
N ILE A 457 5.10 -0.10 -20.76
CA ILE A 457 4.19 0.22 -21.87
C ILE A 457 4.95 0.14 -23.20
N LYS A 458 6.13 0.75 -23.29
CA LYS A 458 6.97 0.72 -24.48
C LYS A 458 7.39 -0.70 -24.85
N GLN A 459 7.80 -1.49 -23.88
CA GLN A 459 8.22 -2.87 -24.09
C GLN A 459 7.07 -3.76 -24.60
N ASN A 460 5.87 -3.59 -24.06
CA ASN A 460 4.75 -4.50 -24.34
C ASN A 460 3.82 -4.03 -25.47
N LEU A 461 3.61 -2.70 -25.61
CA LEU A 461 2.69 -2.13 -26.58
C LEU A 461 3.41 -1.45 -27.77
N LEU A 462 4.73 -1.33 -27.73
CA LEU A 462 5.54 -0.57 -28.71
C LEU A 462 5.05 0.89 -28.85
N ARG A 463 4.47 1.43 -27.78
CA ARG A 463 3.94 2.79 -27.70
C ARG A 463 4.68 3.56 -26.62
N GLU A 464 5.23 4.70 -26.98
CA GLU A 464 5.86 5.62 -26.03
C GLU A 464 4.86 6.70 -25.62
N PRO A 465 4.76 7.08 -24.33
CA PRO A 465 3.99 8.25 -23.94
C PRO A 465 4.48 9.52 -24.62
N ASP A 466 3.54 10.39 -24.97
CA ASP A 466 3.82 11.69 -25.59
C ASP A 466 4.35 12.67 -24.55
N TYR A 467 3.87 12.57 -23.30
CA TYR A 467 4.29 13.40 -22.17
C TYR A 467 4.53 12.58 -20.91
N TYR A 468 5.44 13.08 -20.08
CA TYR A 468 5.81 12.53 -18.78
C TYR A 468 5.65 13.60 -17.72
N VAL A 469 4.85 13.37 -16.71
CA VAL A 469 4.71 14.23 -15.51
C VAL A 469 5.29 13.46 -14.33
N LEU A 470 6.48 13.82 -13.89
CA LEU A 470 7.26 13.04 -12.94
C LEU A 470 7.56 13.82 -11.67
N LYS A 471 7.58 13.14 -10.53
CA LYS A 471 7.98 13.73 -9.25
C LYS A 471 8.88 12.76 -8.49
N TYR A 472 10.08 13.20 -8.13
CA TYR A 472 11.06 12.41 -7.38
C TYR A 472 11.74 13.21 -6.27
N THR A 473 10.99 14.16 -5.70
CA THR A 473 11.46 15.02 -4.60
C THR A 473 11.29 14.39 -3.22
N GLY A 474 10.73 13.19 -3.14
CA GLY A 474 10.32 12.57 -1.89
C GLY A 474 9.00 13.09 -1.33
N ARG A 475 8.28 13.92 -2.09
CA ARG A 475 6.97 14.47 -1.77
C ARG A 475 5.90 13.82 -2.63
N ALA A 476 4.72 13.60 -2.08
CA ALA A 476 3.58 13.16 -2.87
C ALA A 476 3.18 14.23 -3.90
N MET A 477 2.60 13.82 -5.01
CA MET A 477 1.98 14.74 -5.97
C MET A 477 0.72 15.35 -5.37
N THR A 478 0.45 16.60 -5.70
CA THR A 478 -0.80 17.27 -5.37
C THR A 478 -1.70 17.36 -6.61
N CYS A 479 -3.00 17.50 -6.39
CA CYS A 479 -3.95 17.69 -7.49
C CYS A 479 -3.65 18.97 -8.29
N ASP A 480 -3.23 20.06 -7.62
CA ASP A 480 -2.92 21.34 -8.27
C ASP A 480 -1.72 21.22 -9.22
N GLU A 481 -0.63 20.53 -8.79
CA GLU A 481 0.54 20.29 -9.65
C GLU A 481 0.18 19.51 -10.92
N ILE A 482 -0.64 18.45 -10.75
CA ILE A 482 -1.11 17.61 -11.87
C ILE A 482 -2.06 18.41 -12.77
N TYR A 483 -3.00 19.15 -12.17
CA TYR A 483 -3.93 20.01 -12.92
C TYR A 483 -3.17 21.01 -13.79
N ASP A 484 -2.19 21.72 -13.23
CA ASP A 484 -1.40 22.71 -13.96
C ASP A 484 -0.62 22.07 -15.12
N SER A 485 -0.03 20.89 -14.89
CA SER A 485 0.71 20.15 -15.93
C SER A 485 -0.23 19.66 -17.03
N LEU A 486 -1.35 19.04 -16.68
CA LEU A 486 -2.33 18.58 -17.65
C LEU A 486 -2.91 19.75 -18.47
N LYS A 487 -3.19 20.87 -17.83
CA LYS A 487 -3.67 22.09 -18.50
C LYS A 487 -2.66 22.64 -19.50
N LYS A 488 -1.36 22.61 -19.18
CA LYS A 488 -0.29 22.97 -20.12
C LYS A 488 -0.22 22.00 -21.30
N ILE A 489 -0.34 20.69 -21.03
CA ILE A 489 -0.31 19.66 -22.08
C ILE A 489 -1.46 19.84 -23.06
N VAL A 490 -2.68 19.99 -22.57
CA VAL A 490 -3.88 20.20 -23.42
C VAL A 490 -3.75 21.47 -24.27
N ASN A 491 -3.11 22.50 -23.75
CA ASN A 491 -2.85 23.75 -24.47
C ASN A 491 -1.58 23.72 -25.34
N HIS A 492 -0.91 22.58 -25.47
CA HIS A 492 0.35 22.41 -26.22
C HIS A 492 1.48 23.36 -25.75
N LYS A 493 1.53 23.63 -24.44
CA LYS A 493 2.53 24.51 -23.80
C LYS A 493 3.49 23.77 -22.88
N ALA A 494 3.30 22.44 -22.72
CA ALA A 494 4.14 21.60 -21.88
C ALA A 494 5.40 21.15 -22.62
N GLU A 495 6.47 20.96 -21.89
CA GLU A 495 7.61 20.19 -22.36
C GLU A 495 7.27 18.69 -22.36
N LYS A 496 7.96 17.88 -23.19
CA LYS A 496 7.73 16.43 -23.22
C LYS A 496 7.88 15.78 -21.84
N ARG A 497 8.74 16.35 -20.98
CA ARG A 497 9.01 15.89 -19.62
C ARG A 497 8.89 17.03 -18.63
N GLU A 498 7.84 17.03 -17.86
CA GLU A 498 7.64 17.96 -16.75
C GLU A 498 8.06 17.30 -15.43
N VAL A 499 8.86 18.00 -14.62
CA VAL A 499 9.29 17.56 -13.30
C VAL A 499 8.65 18.45 -12.25
N LEU A 500 7.82 17.84 -11.41
CA LEU A 500 7.12 18.53 -10.33
C LEU A 500 8.06 18.72 -9.14
N THR A 501 8.13 19.92 -8.60
CA THR A 501 9.04 20.27 -7.50
C THR A 501 8.35 20.84 -6.28
N TYR A 502 7.08 21.23 -6.39
CA TYR A 502 6.28 21.79 -5.32
C TYR A 502 5.56 20.72 -4.49
N GLY A 503 4.79 21.16 -3.51
CA GLY A 503 3.97 20.30 -2.65
C GLY A 503 4.61 19.97 -1.30
N ALA A 504 3.76 19.51 -0.38
CA ALA A 504 4.07 19.32 1.05
C ALA A 504 5.01 18.13 1.34
#